data_9742079b0d8b1e4c2f28f08ca2752491
#
_entry.id   9742079b0d8b1e4c2f28f08ca2752491
#
_cell.length_a   1.000
_cell.length_b   1.000
_cell.length_c   1.000
_cell.angle_alpha   90.00
_cell.angle_beta   90.00
_cell.angle_gamma   90.00
#
_symmetry.space_group_name_H-M   'P 1'
#
loop_
_entity.id
_entity.type
_entity.pdbx_description
1 polymer ?
#
loop_
_entity_poly.entity_id
_entity_poly.type
_entity_poly.pdbx_seq_one_letter_code
_entity_poly.pdbx_strand_id
1 'polypeptide(L)'
;MSADVLVIGAGAAGLAAAVALSGAGARVTLLERKPYVGGRAYSYPHPALDEVIDSQHVLLGCCTNLVDLSRMCGADKHIRWYDKITFLEPGTNGRAARRSDIGPTILPAPGHSSLSFLAASFLSIEDKVGIARGLMEFLRGYPTSDEEAFSAWLERTNQTDRATRHFWEPVIVGALNDGFERCSTRYAGQVFYESFLKSAEGGRLGIPTQPLSEFYTAAAQLAERQGTEVRLRASVDTIERGSDGRWKANASDGTVYAAENLVLALPFEQAARLLQTLPEGEAAREQMLPLVEHFVHAPITTVHLWFDREVTELDHAALLDTRIQWMFNKSLIRRDEPREAQAGGQYLELVISASFAELGQTREKILELAMDELASFFPEARSARLVKSGILKEARATFSVTPGLDAFRPAAATASRGLFVAGDWTRTGWPSTMEGAVRSGRLAAEAVVGVQFLTPDLSATGLMNVLTRHKNS
;
A
#
# COMPACT_ATOMS: atom_id res chain seq x y z
N MET A 1 34.44 11.46 -0.77
CA MET A 1 33.70 12.63 -1.29
C MET A 1 32.22 12.34 -1.09
N SER A 2 31.45 13.31 -0.62
CA SER A 2 29.98 13.17 -0.45
C SER A 2 29.33 12.99 -1.83
N ALA A 3 28.46 11.98 -2.00
CA ALA A 3 27.71 11.78 -3.25
C ALA A 3 26.78 12.98 -3.51
N ASP A 4 26.72 13.42 -4.77
CA ASP A 4 25.81 14.46 -5.25
C ASP A 4 24.63 13.79 -5.97
N VAL A 5 23.42 13.94 -5.45
CA VAL A 5 22.27 13.15 -5.88
C VAL A 5 21.04 14.04 -6.14
N LEU A 6 20.47 13.89 -7.32
CA LEU A 6 19.17 14.45 -7.66
C LEU A 6 18.11 13.36 -7.59
N VAL A 7 17.05 13.57 -6.82
CA VAL A 7 15.90 12.66 -6.70
C VAL A 7 14.69 13.32 -7.33
N ILE A 8 14.05 12.67 -8.31
CA ILE A 8 12.82 13.17 -8.96
C ILE A 8 11.63 12.37 -8.44
N GLY A 9 10.71 13.08 -7.79
CA GLY A 9 9.49 12.55 -7.18
C GLY A 9 9.58 12.43 -5.66
N ALA A 10 8.69 13.11 -4.93
CA ALA A 10 8.59 13.09 -3.47
C ALA A 10 7.42 12.22 -2.98
N GLY A 11 7.20 11.07 -3.60
CA GLY A 11 6.40 9.98 -3.07
C GLY A 11 7.15 9.20 -1.99
N ALA A 12 6.54 8.14 -1.42
CA ALA A 12 7.15 7.31 -0.38
C ALA A 12 8.56 6.79 -0.77
N ALA A 13 8.78 6.40 -2.03
CA ALA A 13 10.08 5.95 -2.53
C ALA A 13 11.13 7.07 -2.52
N GLY A 14 10.79 8.26 -3.06
CA GLY A 14 11.72 9.36 -3.14
C GLY A 14 12.07 9.96 -1.77
N LEU A 15 11.09 10.04 -0.87
CA LEU A 15 11.31 10.48 0.51
C LEU A 15 12.21 9.48 1.27
N ALA A 16 11.96 8.17 1.11
CA ALA A 16 12.81 7.14 1.71
C ALA A 16 14.25 7.18 1.17
N ALA A 17 14.41 7.41 -0.15
CA ALA A 17 15.73 7.58 -0.76
C ALA A 17 16.43 8.85 -0.23
N ALA A 18 15.70 9.98 -0.16
CA ALA A 18 16.27 11.25 0.32
C ALA A 18 16.72 11.15 1.78
N VAL A 19 15.87 10.58 2.67
CA VAL A 19 16.22 10.36 4.09
C VAL A 19 17.44 9.44 4.23
N ALA A 20 17.51 8.34 3.47
CA ALA A 20 18.62 7.40 3.55
C ALA A 20 19.93 8.04 3.05
N LEU A 21 19.89 8.71 1.90
CA LEU A 21 21.06 9.35 1.28
C LEU A 21 21.58 10.52 2.13
N SER A 22 20.72 11.43 2.56
CA SER A 22 21.13 12.57 3.38
C SER A 22 21.62 12.13 4.76
N GLY A 23 20.99 11.10 5.35
CA GLY A 23 21.45 10.49 6.60
C GLY A 23 22.84 9.85 6.48
N ALA A 24 23.25 9.43 5.29
CA ALA A 24 24.60 8.94 4.97
C ALA A 24 25.56 10.07 4.56
N GLY A 25 25.15 11.34 4.63
CA GLY A 25 25.97 12.49 4.32
C GLY A 25 26.06 12.84 2.83
N ALA A 26 25.19 12.29 1.97
CA ALA A 26 25.07 12.72 0.59
C ALA A 26 24.42 14.11 0.49
N ARG A 27 24.83 14.90 -0.52
CA ARG A 27 24.15 16.14 -0.88
C ARG A 27 22.97 15.79 -1.78
N VAL A 28 21.76 16.01 -1.30
CA VAL A 28 20.51 15.61 -1.98
C VAL A 28 19.68 16.82 -2.37
N THR A 29 19.22 16.85 -3.63
CA THR A 29 18.15 17.74 -4.08
C THR A 29 16.95 16.87 -4.47
N LEU A 30 15.80 17.08 -3.84
CA LEU A 30 14.56 16.36 -4.10
C LEU A 30 13.57 17.26 -4.85
N LEU A 31 13.16 16.84 -6.05
CA LEU A 31 12.23 17.58 -6.91
C LEU A 31 10.84 16.94 -6.89
N GLU A 32 9.82 17.74 -6.67
CA GLU A 32 8.41 17.32 -6.73
C GLU A 32 7.58 18.32 -7.54
N ARG A 33 6.81 17.82 -8.51
CA ARG A 33 5.96 18.65 -9.39
C ARG A 33 4.76 19.27 -8.67
N LYS A 34 4.24 18.60 -7.63
CA LYS A 34 3.11 19.07 -6.85
C LYS A 34 3.55 20.08 -5.79
N PRO A 35 2.62 20.89 -5.24
CA PRO A 35 2.93 21.81 -4.15
C PRO A 35 3.02 21.09 -2.78
N TYR A 36 3.00 19.75 -2.74
CA TYR A 36 3.04 18.89 -1.56
C TYR A 36 3.72 17.57 -1.88
N VAL A 37 4.18 16.88 -0.86
CA VAL A 37 4.81 15.55 -0.91
C VAL A 37 3.79 14.43 -0.70
N GLY A 38 4.18 13.16 -0.93
CA GLY A 38 3.37 11.96 -0.65
C GLY A 38 2.97 11.15 -1.89
N GLY A 39 3.07 11.73 -3.08
CA GLY A 39 2.83 11.00 -4.34
C GLY A 39 1.38 10.53 -4.51
N ARG A 40 1.15 9.20 -4.59
CA ARG A 40 -0.18 8.57 -4.70
C ARG A 40 -0.87 8.42 -3.33
N ALA A 41 -0.11 8.27 -2.26
CA ALA A 41 -0.62 8.10 -0.91
C ALA A 41 -0.58 9.45 -0.17
N TYR A 42 -1.51 10.35 -0.47
CA TYR A 42 -1.56 11.67 0.16
C TYR A 42 -3.01 12.10 0.42
N SER A 43 -3.17 13.04 1.34
CA SER A 43 -4.44 13.66 1.65
C SER A 43 -4.49 15.07 1.09
N TYR A 44 -5.66 15.54 0.66
CA TYR A 44 -5.82 16.88 0.10
C TYR A 44 -7.15 17.52 0.50
N PRO A 45 -7.19 18.85 0.65
CA PRO A 45 -8.44 19.56 0.84
C PRO A 45 -9.29 19.47 -0.44
N HIS A 46 -10.49 18.88 -0.32
CA HIS A 46 -11.39 18.69 -1.45
C HIS A 46 -12.26 19.94 -1.63
N PRO A 47 -12.20 20.66 -2.78
CA PRO A 47 -12.81 21.96 -2.92
C PRO A 47 -14.32 22.01 -2.73
N ALA A 48 -15.02 20.91 -3.10
CA ALA A 48 -16.48 20.83 -3.02
C ALA A 48 -17.00 20.26 -1.69
N LEU A 49 -16.14 19.65 -0.87
CA LEU A 49 -16.55 19.01 0.38
C LEU A 49 -16.17 19.84 1.61
N ASP A 50 -15.26 20.80 1.45
CA ASP A 50 -14.62 21.52 2.56
C ASP A 50 -14.06 20.56 3.63
N GLU A 51 -13.42 19.49 3.14
CA GLU A 51 -12.84 18.42 3.97
C GLU A 51 -11.48 17.99 3.42
N VAL A 52 -10.61 17.55 4.30
CA VAL A 52 -9.39 16.82 3.91
C VAL A 52 -9.73 15.35 3.72
N ILE A 53 -9.64 14.89 2.49
CA ILE A 53 -9.92 13.49 2.12
C ILE A 53 -8.67 12.78 1.61
N ASP A 54 -8.66 11.48 1.76
CA ASP A 54 -7.68 10.54 1.20
C ASP A 54 -8.37 9.22 0.87
N SER A 55 -7.71 8.35 0.14
CA SER A 55 -8.06 6.92 0.17
C SER A 55 -7.39 6.31 1.40
N GLN A 56 -8.17 5.59 2.23
CA GLN A 56 -7.63 4.99 3.44
C GLN A 56 -6.45 4.05 3.12
N HIS A 57 -5.34 4.29 3.75
CA HIS A 57 -4.19 3.41 3.72
C HIS A 57 -4.02 2.75 5.08
N VAL A 58 -3.66 1.48 5.06
CA VAL A 58 -3.35 0.70 6.26
C VAL A 58 -1.93 0.15 6.16
N LEU A 59 -1.32 -0.09 7.30
CA LEU A 59 -0.03 -0.76 7.43
C LEU A 59 -0.27 -2.11 8.11
N LEU A 60 0.49 -3.11 7.72
CA LEU A 60 0.59 -4.32 8.52
C LEU A 60 1.91 -4.31 9.31
N GLY A 61 1.93 -4.99 10.45
CA GLY A 61 3.13 -5.04 11.29
C GLY A 61 4.37 -5.59 10.57
N CYS A 62 4.17 -6.39 9.51
CA CYS A 62 5.24 -6.89 8.64
C CYS A 62 5.85 -5.83 7.70
N CYS A 63 5.28 -4.63 7.59
CA CYS A 63 5.81 -3.52 6.78
C CYS A 63 6.98 -2.83 7.48
N THR A 64 8.07 -3.55 7.71
CA THR A 64 9.18 -3.13 8.59
C THR A 64 9.87 -1.85 8.15
N ASN A 65 10.05 -1.63 6.86
CA ASN A 65 10.72 -0.44 6.33
C ASN A 65 9.85 0.81 6.41
N LEU A 66 8.53 0.68 6.18
CA LEU A 66 7.58 1.77 6.35
C LEU A 66 7.42 2.15 7.83
N VAL A 67 7.33 1.14 8.72
CA VAL A 67 7.27 1.34 10.18
C VAL A 67 8.55 2.00 10.68
N ASP A 68 9.70 1.58 10.20
CA ASP A 68 10.99 2.19 10.57
C ASP A 68 11.07 3.65 10.09
N LEU A 69 10.68 3.96 8.85
CA LEU A 69 10.61 5.33 8.35
C LEU A 69 9.66 6.18 9.21
N SER A 70 8.51 5.63 9.63
CA SER A 70 7.57 6.33 10.50
C SER A 70 8.19 6.70 11.85
N ARG A 71 8.98 5.78 12.44
CA ARG A 71 9.72 6.03 13.70
C ARG A 71 10.80 7.09 13.51
N MET A 72 11.58 7.01 12.42
CA MET A 72 12.63 7.98 12.14
C MET A 72 12.09 9.40 12.04
N CYS A 73 10.92 9.61 11.41
CA CYS A 73 10.32 10.93 11.29
C CYS A 73 9.35 11.31 12.42
N GLY A 74 9.09 10.40 13.39
CA GLY A 74 8.21 10.64 14.53
C GLY A 74 6.71 10.55 14.20
N ALA A 75 6.35 9.98 13.04
CA ALA A 75 4.95 9.78 12.63
C ALA A 75 4.33 8.50 13.23
N ASP A 76 5.13 7.59 13.79
CA ASP A 76 4.68 6.33 14.39
C ASP A 76 3.69 6.52 15.53
N LYS A 77 3.79 7.61 16.30
CA LYS A 77 2.85 8.01 17.36
C LYS A 77 1.43 8.29 16.85
N HIS A 78 1.27 8.54 15.56
CA HIS A 78 0.00 8.78 14.89
C HIS A 78 -0.49 7.56 14.11
N ILE A 79 -0.01 6.37 14.45
CA ILE A 79 -0.50 5.09 13.93
C ILE A 79 -1.19 4.36 15.08
N ARG A 80 -2.49 4.11 14.93
CA ARG A 80 -3.24 3.27 15.88
C ARG A 80 -3.16 1.83 15.43
N TRP A 81 -2.69 0.97 16.32
CA TRP A 81 -2.51 -0.45 16.06
C TRP A 81 -3.67 -1.28 16.63
N TYR A 82 -4.20 -2.16 15.80
CA TYR A 82 -5.25 -3.12 16.13
C TYR A 82 -4.70 -4.54 16.01
N ASP A 83 -4.92 -5.35 17.04
CA ASP A 83 -4.47 -6.75 17.05
C ASP A 83 -5.50 -7.68 16.39
N LYS A 84 -6.73 -7.21 16.17
CA LYS A 84 -7.82 -7.98 15.59
C LYS A 84 -8.42 -7.27 14.38
N ILE A 85 -8.82 -8.08 13.41
CA ILE A 85 -9.60 -7.62 12.26
C ILE A 85 -11.05 -8.06 12.50
N THR A 86 -11.98 -7.11 12.44
CA THR A 86 -13.42 -7.37 12.52
C THR A 86 -13.96 -7.70 11.14
N PHE A 87 -14.62 -8.84 11.02
CA PHE A 87 -15.35 -9.29 9.84
C PHE A 87 -16.86 -9.22 10.12
N LEU A 88 -17.62 -8.68 9.17
CA LEU A 88 -19.07 -8.57 9.24
C LEU A 88 -19.71 -9.33 8.07
N GLU A 89 -20.65 -10.22 8.39
CA GLU A 89 -21.61 -10.74 7.42
C GLU A 89 -22.85 -9.86 7.41
N PRO A 90 -23.45 -9.55 6.26
CA PRO A 90 -24.62 -8.69 6.20
C PRO A 90 -25.84 -9.31 6.91
N GLY A 91 -26.65 -8.46 7.49
CA GLY A 91 -27.94 -8.87 8.06
C GLY A 91 -28.91 -9.32 6.96
N THR A 92 -29.59 -10.42 7.16
CA THR A 92 -30.56 -10.97 6.21
C THR A 92 -31.89 -11.32 6.91
N ASN A 93 -33.01 -11.14 6.23
CA ASN A 93 -34.35 -11.54 6.73
C ASN A 93 -34.67 -10.97 8.12
N GLY A 94 -34.34 -9.69 8.37
CA GLY A 94 -34.58 -9.02 9.65
C GLY A 94 -33.63 -9.39 10.78
N ARG A 95 -32.60 -10.18 10.50
CA ARG A 95 -31.52 -10.47 11.46
C ARG A 95 -30.42 -9.40 11.33
N ALA A 96 -29.82 -9.04 12.46
CA ALA A 96 -28.67 -8.15 12.50
C ALA A 96 -27.44 -8.77 11.80
N ALA A 97 -26.52 -7.92 11.36
CA ALA A 97 -25.21 -8.34 10.85
C ALA A 97 -24.47 -9.19 11.89
N ARG A 98 -23.74 -10.21 11.43
CA ARG A 98 -22.96 -11.08 12.32
C ARG A 98 -21.50 -10.63 12.32
N ARG A 99 -20.96 -10.50 13.51
CA ARG A 99 -19.58 -10.10 13.74
C ARG A 99 -18.70 -11.29 14.11
N SER A 100 -17.50 -11.34 13.56
CA SER A 100 -16.44 -12.23 13.98
C SER A 100 -15.11 -11.46 14.02
N ASP A 101 -14.36 -11.58 15.11
CA ASP A 101 -13.06 -10.93 15.27
C ASP A 101 -11.96 -11.98 15.15
N ILE A 102 -11.03 -11.80 14.20
CA ILE A 102 -9.87 -12.67 14.01
C ILE A 102 -8.61 -11.92 14.43
N GLY A 103 -7.83 -12.55 15.28
CA GLY A 103 -6.56 -12.00 15.76
C GLY A 103 -5.85 -12.94 16.71
N PRO A 104 -4.66 -12.56 17.21
CA PRO A 104 -3.82 -13.42 18.04
C PRO A 104 -4.48 -13.76 19.37
N THR A 105 -4.17 -14.95 19.83
CA THR A 105 -4.58 -15.55 21.10
C THR A 105 -3.33 -15.99 21.89
N ILE A 106 -3.50 -16.87 22.88
CA ILE A 106 -2.39 -17.36 23.71
C ILE A 106 -1.45 -18.34 22.99
N LEU A 107 -1.80 -18.82 21.80
CA LEU A 107 -0.99 -19.79 21.07
C LEU A 107 0.20 -19.09 20.39
N PRO A 108 1.35 -19.77 20.25
CA PRO A 108 2.48 -19.23 19.51
C PRO A 108 2.23 -19.31 17.99
N ALA A 109 2.98 -18.50 17.20
CA ALA A 109 2.97 -18.61 15.74
C ALA A 109 3.39 -20.05 15.30
N PRO A 110 2.76 -20.60 14.26
CA PRO A 110 1.74 -20.03 13.36
C PRO A 110 0.30 -20.11 13.89
N GLY A 111 0.08 -20.75 15.05
CA GLY A 111 -1.24 -21.02 15.61
C GLY A 111 -1.88 -19.85 16.37
N HIS A 112 -1.23 -18.69 16.48
CA HIS A 112 -1.68 -17.59 17.33
C HIS A 112 -3.09 -17.09 17.03
N SER A 113 -3.55 -17.15 15.78
CA SER A 113 -4.92 -16.77 15.38
C SER A 113 -5.88 -17.96 15.27
N SER A 114 -5.44 -19.19 15.52
CA SER A 114 -6.24 -20.41 15.27
C SER A 114 -7.52 -20.46 16.10
N LEU A 115 -7.50 -20.05 17.38
CA LEU A 115 -8.68 -20.09 18.22
C LEU A 115 -9.75 -19.08 17.77
N SER A 116 -9.35 -17.87 17.45
CA SER A 116 -10.28 -16.86 16.92
C SER A 116 -10.81 -17.23 15.54
N PHE A 117 -9.97 -17.84 14.69
CA PHE A 117 -10.36 -18.37 13.39
C PHE A 117 -11.37 -19.52 13.52
N LEU A 118 -11.15 -20.47 14.45
CA LEU A 118 -12.10 -21.55 14.72
C LEU A 118 -13.44 -21.03 15.25
N ALA A 119 -13.43 -19.94 16.00
CA ALA A 119 -14.65 -19.30 16.51
C ALA A 119 -15.42 -18.49 15.46
N ALA A 120 -14.80 -18.14 14.31
CA ALA A 120 -15.42 -17.35 13.26
C ALA A 120 -16.66 -18.05 12.70
N SER A 121 -17.83 -17.39 12.79
CA SER A 121 -19.14 -17.97 12.44
C SER A 121 -19.42 -17.98 10.95
N PHE A 122 -18.70 -17.20 10.18
CA PHE A 122 -18.88 -17.05 8.73
C PHE A 122 -18.26 -18.18 7.90
N LEU A 123 -17.57 -19.14 8.53
CA LEU A 123 -16.94 -20.30 7.89
C LEU A 123 -17.48 -21.60 8.49
N SER A 124 -17.80 -22.56 7.65
CA SER A 124 -18.10 -23.93 8.06
C SER A 124 -16.85 -24.67 8.53
N ILE A 125 -17.00 -25.86 9.10
CA ILE A 125 -15.87 -26.73 9.47
C ILE A 125 -15.09 -27.15 8.21
N GLU A 126 -15.79 -27.46 7.12
CA GLU A 126 -15.19 -27.84 5.84
C GLU A 126 -14.31 -26.70 5.28
N ASP A 127 -14.83 -25.47 5.30
CA ASP A 127 -14.09 -24.26 4.88
C ASP A 127 -12.80 -24.11 5.71
N LYS A 128 -12.91 -24.22 7.05
CA LYS A 128 -11.77 -24.09 7.96
C LYS A 128 -10.69 -25.14 7.72
N VAL A 129 -11.09 -26.39 7.44
CA VAL A 129 -10.16 -27.47 7.10
C VAL A 129 -9.49 -27.21 5.74
N GLY A 130 -10.26 -26.77 4.73
CA GLY A 130 -9.74 -26.40 3.41
C GLY A 130 -8.71 -25.27 3.52
N ILE A 131 -9.06 -24.18 4.22
CA ILE A 131 -8.18 -23.04 4.48
C ILE A 131 -6.91 -23.47 5.21
N ALA A 132 -7.04 -24.28 6.29
CA ALA A 132 -5.87 -24.76 7.03
C ALA A 132 -4.93 -25.59 6.14
N ARG A 133 -5.48 -26.43 5.25
CA ARG A 133 -4.69 -27.20 4.27
C ARG A 133 -3.94 -26.28 3.31
N GLY A 134 -4.62 -25.24 2.77
CA GLY A 134 -3.99 -24.24 1.91
C GLY A 134 -2.87 -23.49 2.63
N LEU A 135 -3.12 -23.01 3.85
CA LEU A 135 -2.11 -22.30 4.64
C LEU A 135 -0.88 -23.16 4.97
N MET A 136 -1.03 -24.49 5.08
CA MET A 136 0.12 -25.39 5.31
C MET A 136 1.14 -25.33 4.17
N GLU A 137 0.74 -25.03 2.92
CA GLU A 137 1.69 -24.86 1.82
C GLU A 137 2.60 -23.64 2.06
N PHE A 138 2.11 -22.64 2.76
CA PHE A 138 2.86 -21.41 3.04
C PHE A 138 3.67 -21.46 4.36
N LEU A 139 3.53 -22.49 5.19
CA LEU A 139 4.26 -22.57 6.47
C LEU A 139 5.79 -22.54 6.33
N ARG A 140 6.32 -23.02 5.21
CA ARG A 140 7.76 -23.01 4.94
C ARG A 140 8.22 -21.83 4.07
N GLY A 141 7.35 -20.85 3.86
CA GLY A 141 7.53 -19.71 2.96
C GLY A 141 6.60 -19.80 1.76
N TYR A 142 6.58 -18.75 0.98
CA TYR A 142 5.80 -18.64 -0.26
C TYR A 142 6.63 -19.05 -1.48
N PRO A 143 5.98 -19.34 -2.64
CA PRO A 143 6.69 -19.70 -3.87
C PRO A 143 7.73 -18.64 -4.28
N THR A 144 8.84 -19.07 -4.84
CA THR A 144 9.86 -18.18 -5.42
C THR A 144 9.49 -17.75 -6.84
N SER A 145 8.81 -18.63 -7.61
CA SER A 145 8.22 -18.30 -8.91
C SER A 145 6.90 -17.59 -8.73
N ASP A 146 6.63 -16.60 -9.56
CA ASP A 146 5.37 -15.84 -9.63
C ASP A 146 4.47 -16.24 -10.81
N GLU A 147 4.76 -17.36 -11.49
CA GLU A 147 4.06 -17.80 -12.71
C GLU A 147 2.63 -18.31 -12.46
N GLU A 148 2.35 -18.88 -11.26
CA GLU A 148 1.04 -19.43 -10.96
C GLU A 148 0.06 -18.33 -10.54
N ALA A 149 -1.13 -18.27 -11.23
CA ALA A 149 -2.24 -17.42 -10.78
C ALA A 149 -2.84 -17.96 -9.47
N PHE A 150 -3.29 -17.08 -8.59
CA PHE A 150 -3.86 -17.50 -7.32
C PHE A 150 -5.19 -18.24 -7.49
N SER A 151 -5.96 -17.94 -8.56
CA SER A 151 -7.15 -18.73 -8.93
C SER A 151 -6.82 -20.19 -9.19
N ALA A 152 -5.74 -20.49 -9.94
CA ALA A 152 -5.29 -21.87 -10.18
C ALA A 152 -4.84 -22.57 -8.89
N TRP A 153 -4.20 -21.82 -7.97
CA TRP A 153 -3.83 -22.32 -6.66
C TRP A 153 -5.07 -22.68 -5.82
N LEU A 154 -6.11 -21.83 -5.80
CA LEU A 154 -7.37 -22.09 -5.09
C LEU A 154 -8.05 -23.37 -5.62
N GLU A 155 -8.09 -23.55 -6.94
CA GLU A 155 -8.64 -24.77 -7.57
C GLU A 155 -7.85 -26.03 -7.19
N ARG A 156 -6.53 -26.03 -7.36
CA ARG A 156 -5.71 -27.23 -7.06
C ARG A 156 -5.64 -27.59 -5.57
N THR A 157 -5.89 -26.61 -4.69
CA THR A 157 -5.98 -26.87 -3.24
C THR A 157 -7.40 -27.16 -2.77
N ASN A 158 -8.34 -27.26 -3.70
CA ASN A 158 -9.76 -27.54 -3.48
C ASN A 158 -10.38 -26.63 -2.42
N GLN A 159 -10.19 -25.31 -2.57
CA GLN A 159 -10.85 -24.35 -1.70
C GLN A 159 -12.34 -24.26 -2.05
N THR A 160 -13.19 -24.23 -1.03
CA THR A 160 -14.64 -24.06 -1.24
C THR A 160 -14.95 -22.63 -1.71
N ASP A 161 -16.08 -22.45 -2.39
CA ASP A 161 -16.56 -21.12 -2.80
C ASP A 161 -16.72 -20.17 -1.61
N ARG A 162 -17.15 -20.72 -0.46
CA ARG A 162 -17.31 -19.95 0.76
C ARG A 162 -15.98 -19.53 1.37
N ALA A 163 -15.01 -20.45 1.44
CA ALA A 163 -13.64 -20.14 1.89
C ALA A 163 -13.01 -19.08 0.98
N THR A 164 -13.23 -19.20 -0.33
CA THR A 164 -12.74 -18.25 -1.33
C THR A 164 -13.28 -16.84 -1.08
N ARG A 165 -14.62 -16.69 -0.97
CA ARG A 165 -15.26 -15.37 -0.79
C ARG A 165 -15.09 -14.76 0.59
N HIS A 166 -15.08 -15.59 1.65
CA HIS A 166 -15.13 -15.08 3.04
C HIS A 166 -13.77 -15.02 3.73
N PHE A 167 -12.75 -15.70 3.19
CA PHE A 167 -11.43 -15.70 3.79
C PHE A 167 -10.34 -15.21 2.83
N TRP A 168 -10.22 -15.85 1.65
CA TRP A 168 -9.15 -15.51 0.72
C TRP A 168 -9.36 -14.13 0.08
N GLU A 169 -10.57 -13.83 -0.39
CA GLU A 169 -10.89 -12.61 -1.10
C GLU A 169 -10.71 -11.34 -0.25
N PRO A 170 -11.28 -11.21 0.97
CA PRO A 170 -11.10 -10.00 1.77
C PRO A 170 -9.65 -9.68 2.08
N VAL A 171 -8.80 -10.71 2.25
CA VAL A 171 -7.37 -10.54 2.53
C VAL A 171 -6.60 -10.19 1.26
N ILE A 172 -6.76 -10.97 0.19
CA ILE A 172 -5.95 -10.82 -1.03
C ILE A 172 -6.37 -9.58 -1.82
N VAL A 173 -7.66 -9.36 -2.04
CA VAL A 173 -8.13 -8.17 -2.77
C VAL A 173 -7.82 -6.90 -1.96
N GLY A 174 -7.93 -6.95 -0.63
CA GLY A 174 -7.54 -5.84 0.23
C GLY A 174 -6.05 -5.53 0.22
N ALA A 175 -5.18 -6.55 0.14
CA ALA A 175 -3.73 -6.38 0.19
C ALA A 175 -3.07 -6.14 -1.18
N LEU A 176 -3.57 -6.78 -2.24
CA LEU A 176 -2.98 -6.74 -3.58
C LEU A 176 -3.77 -5.90 -4.59
N ASN A 177 -4.98 -5.49 -4.23
CA ASN A 177 -5.88 -4.65 -5.03
C ASN A 177 -6.19 -5.24 -6.42
N ASP A 178 -6.31 -6.57 -6.53
CA ASP A 178 -6.66 -7.24 -7.79
C ASP A 178 -7.40 -8.56 -7.56
N GLY A 179 -8.05 -9.09 -8.61
CA GLY A 179 -8.74 -10.38 -8.58
C GLY A 179 -7.76 -11.56 -8.64
N PHE A 180 -8.24 -12.74 -8.29
CA PHE A 180 -7.41 -13.96 -8.16
C PHE A 180 -6.76 -14.43 -9.47
N GLU A 181 -7.39 -14.18 -10.62
CA GLU A 181 -6.84 -14.51 -11.94
C GLU A 181 -5.65 -13.63 -12.30
N ARG A 182 -5.57 -12.46 -11.69
CA ARG A 182 -4.56 -11.44 -11.96
C ARG A 182 -3.47 -11.35 -10.88
N CYS A 183 -3.69 -11.98 -9.72
CA CYS A 183 -2.68 -12.04 -8.66
C CYS A 183 -1.86 -13.31 -8.76
N SER A 184 -0.54 -13.23 -8.63
CA SER A 184 0.30 -14.43 -8.54
C SER A 184 0.21 -15.07 -7.16
N THR A 185 0.27 -16.40 -7.12
CA THR A 185 0.33 -17.22 -5.88
C THR A 185 1.51 -16.82 -4.99
N ARG A 186 2.61 -16.38 -5.58
CA ARG A 186 3.79 -15.89 -4.84
C ARG A 186 3.43 -14.73 -3.92
N TYR A 187 2.77 -13.70 -4.44
CA TYR A 187 2.41 -12.51 -3.66
C TYR A 187 1.26 -12.77 -2.70
N ALA A 188 0.29 -13.60 -3.09
CA ALA A 188 -0.76 -14.06 -2.18
C ALA A 188 -0.17 -14.85 -0.99
N GLY A 189 0.72 -15.81 -1.26
CA GLY A 189 1.44 -16.57 -0.23
C GLY A 189 2.30 -15.68 0.67
N GLN A 190 2.96 -14.65 0.09
CA GLN A 190 3.73 -13.67 0.86
C GLN A 190 2.85 -12.91 1.86
N VAL A 191 1.67 -12.44 1.45
CA VAL A 191 0.71 -11.77 2.35
C VAL A 191 0.39 -12.67 3.53
N PHE A 192 0.03 -13.95 3.29
CA PHE A 192 -0.30 -14.86 4.39
C PHE A 192 0.89 -15.21 5.26
N TYR A 193 2.04 -15.47 4.66
CA TYR A 193 3.25 -15.84 5.40
C TYR A 193 3.75 -14.71 6.29
N GLU A 194 4.00 -13.53 5.73
CA GLU A 194 4.58 -12.40 6.45
C GLU A 194 3.61 -11.80 7.47
N SER A 195 2.31 -11.76 7.16
CA SER A 195 1.32 -11.13 8.04
C SER A 195 0.73 -12.09 9.07
N PHE A 196 0.43 -13.35 8.72
CA PHE A 196 -0.41 -14.19 9.57
C PHE A 196 0.22 -15.48 10.03
N LEU A 197 1.33 -15.93 9.43
CA LEU A 197 1.96 -17.21 9.83
C LEU A 197 3.25 -17.01 10.60
N LYS A 198 4.11 -16.10 10.15
CA LYS A 198 5.47 -15.92 10.61
C LYS A 198 5.56 -15.39 12.04
N SER A 199 4.72 -14.42 12.38
CA SER A 199 4.65 -13.83 13.73
C SER A 199 3.29 -13.20 14.01
N ALA A 200 2.89 -13.12 15.28
CA ALA A 200 1.67 -12.40 15.66
C ALA A 200 1.74 -10.89 15.40
N GLU A 201 2.94 -10.30 15.45
CA GLU A 201 3.17 -8.88 15.19
C GLU A 201 2.92 -8.54 13.72
N GLY A 202 3.23 -9.47 12.80
CA GLY A 202 3.10 -9.26 11.36
C GLY A 202 1.68 -8.89 10.92
N GLY A 203 0.66 -9.47 11.55
CA GLY A 203 -0.75 -9.28 11.23
C GLY A 203 -1.43 -8.10 11.93
N ARG A 204 -0.73 -7.33 12.77
CA ARG A 204 -1.30 -6.14 13.40
C ARG A 204 -1.66 -5.10 12.34
N LEU A 205 -2.87 -4.58 12.41
CA LEU A 205 -3.36 -3.57 11.48
C LEU A 205 -3.06 -2.17 12.03
N GLY A 206 -2.19 -1.42 11.36
CA GLY A 206 -1.87 -0.03 11.69
C GLY A 206 -2.71 0.91 10.84
N ILE A 207 -3.46 1.80 11.48
CA ILE A 207 -4.29 2.80 10.80
C ILE A 207 -3.79 4.20 11.19
N PRO A 208 -3.39 5.05 10.22
CA PRO A 208 -3.03 6.44 10.50
C PRO A 208 -4.19 7.21 11.13
N THR A 209 -3.94 7.91 12.24
CA THR A 209 -4.92 8.74 12.95
C THR A 209 -4.92 10.18 12.45
N GLN A 210 -3.97 10.55 11.60
CA GLN A 210 -3.85 11.83 10.92
C GLN A 210 -3.90 11.65 9.41
N PRO A 211 -4.17 12.71 8.63
CA PRO A 211 -4.05 12.67 7.18
C PRO A 211 -2.66 12.18 6.74
N LEU A 212 -2.59 11.38 5.68
CA LEU A 212 -1.32 10.84 5.15
C LEU A 212 -0.34 11.95 4.73
N SER A 213 -0.84 13.12 4.35
CA SER A 213 -0.01 14.29 4.06
C SER A 213 0.90 14.65 5.24
N GLU A 214 0.44 14.49 6.49
CA GLU A 214 1.23 14.79 7.70
C GLU A 214 2.39 13.80 7.84
N PHE A 215 2.15 12.50 7.61
CA PHE A 215 3.19 11.48 7.63
C PHE A 215 4.32 11.79 6.63
N TYR A 216 3.96 12.11 5.38
CA TYR A 216 4.97 12.37 4.36
C TYR A 216 5.63 13.74 4.51
N THR A 217 4.92 14.72 5.06
CA THR A 217 5.53 16.01 5.44
C THR A 217 6.57 15.81 6.53
N ALA A 218 6.29 14.98 7.54
CA ALA A 218 7.27 14.65 8.58
C ALA A 218 8.54 13.98 8.03
N ALA A 219 8.39 13.09 7.03
CA ALA A 219 9.52 12.47 6.34
C ALA A 219 10.34 13.48 5.50
N ALA A 220 9.66 14.39 4.79
CA ALA A 220 10.32 15.47 4.06
C ALA A 220 11.11 16.39 5.01
N GLN A 221 10.50 16.81 6.13
CA GLN A 221 11.16 17.61 7.16
C GLN A 221 12.36 16.90 7.78
N LEU A 222 12.30 15.56 7.94
CA LEU A 222 13.46 14.79 8.38
C LEU A 222 14.60 14.89 7.37
N ALA A 223 14.32 14.70 6.07
CA ALA A 223 15.30 14.85 5.01
C ALA A 223 15.90 16.27 4.97
N GLU A 224 15.08 17.31 5.13
CA GLU A 224 15.53 18.72 5.19
C GLU A 224 16.44 18.96 6.40
N ARG A 225 16.09 18.46 7.59
CA ARG A 225 16.96 18.53 8.77
C ARG A 225 18.32 17.84 8.56
N GLN A 226 18.38 16.83 7.69
CA GLN A 226 19.61 16.14 7.29
C GLN A 226 20.35 16.83 6.14
N GLY A 227 19.84 17.97 5.64
CA GLY A 227 20.49 18.77 4.60
C GLY A 227 19.97 18.53 3.18
N THR A 228 18.88 17.79 2.99
CA THR A 228 18.22 17.68 1.68
C THR A 228 17.56 19.00 1.29
N GLU A 229 17.80 19.43 0.05
CA GLU A 229 17.07 20.56 -0.54
C GLU A 229 15.78 20.05 -1.20
N VAL A 230 14.62 20.35 -0.61
CA VAL A 230 13.31 19.96 -1.17
C VAL A 230 12.76 21.10 -2.03
N ARG A 231 12.48 20.79 -3.31
CA ARG A 231 11.92 21.71 -4.31
C ARG A 231 10.55 21.22 -4.76
N LEU A 232 9.52 21.85 -4.20
CA LEU A 232 8.13 21.65 -4.65
C LEU A 232 7.82 22.47 -5.89
N ARG A 233 6.79 22.08 -6.65
CA ARG A 233 6.39 22.72 -7.93
C ARG A 233 7.49 22.67 -8.99
N ALA A 234 8.47 21.79 -8.84
CA ALA A 234 9.56 21.56 -9.80
C ALA A 234 9.19 20.37 -10.69
N SER A 235 8.45 20.64 -11.76
CA SER A 235 8.10 19.64 -12.78
C SER A 235 9.25 19.42 -13.72
N VAL A 236 9.75 18.20 -13.83
CA VAL A 236 10.84 17.85 -14.77
C VAL A 236 10.22 17.34 -16.08
N ASP A 237 10.62 17.95 -17.19
CA ASP A 237 10.14 17.61 -18.53
C ASP A 237 11.10 16.65 -19.25
N THR A 238 12.41 16.85 -19.11
CA THR A 238 13.43 16.03 -19.77
C THR A 238 14.59 15.75 -18.85
N ILE A 239 15.28 14.65 -19.11
CA ILE A 239 16.57 14.31 -18.50
C ILE A 239 17.61 14.08 -19.59
N GLU A 240 18.85 14.43 -19.31
CA GLU A 240 19.96 14.23 -20.23
C GLU A 240 21.29 14.01 -19.48
N ARG A 241 22.27 13.47 -20.17
CA ARG A 241 23.63 13.41 -19.65
C ARG A 241 24.46 14.55 -20.25
N GLY A 242 24.98 15.44 -19.40
CA GLY A 242 25.82 16.54 -19.82
C GLY A 242 27.18 16.08 -20.35
N SER A 243 27.86 16.95 -21.11
CA SER A 243 29.22 16.70 -21.60
C SER A 243 30.26 16.55 -20.48
N ASP A 244 29.95 17.06 -19.30
CA ASP A 244 30.73 16.91 -18.06
C ASP A 244 30.50 15.56 -17.35
N GLY A 245 29.62 14.70 -17.92
CA GLY A 245 29.26 13.39 -17.40
C GLY A 245 28.20 13.41 -16.29
N ARG A 246 27.71 14.59 -15.87
CA ARG A 246 26.66 14.75 -14.88
C ARG A 246 25.27 14.56 -15.51
N TRP A 247 24.34 14.07 -14.72
CA TRP A 247 22.93 14.03 -15.08
C TRP A 247 22.31 15.41 -14.92
N LYS A 248 21.48 15.82 -15.87
CA LYS A 248 20.72 17.06 -15.85
C LYS A 248 19.23 16.72 -15.91
N ALA A 249 18.44 17.45 -15.13
CA ALA A 249 16.99 17.47 -15.18
C ALA A 249 16.52 18.88 -15.54
N ASN A 250 15.87 19.01 -16.68
CA ASN A 250 15.35 20.26 -17.18
C ASN A 250 13.91 20.41 -16.70
N ALA A 251 13.65 21.41 -15.86
CA ALA A 251 12.32 21.69 -15.34
C ALA A 251 11.50 22.57 -16.28
N SER A 252 10.17 22.46 -16.17
CA SER A 252 9.21 23.21 -17.02
C SER A 252 9.33 24.73 -16.92
N ASP A 253 9.90 25.24 -15.81
CA ASP A 253 10.15 26.68 -15.59
C ASP A 253 11.50 27.17 -16.16
N GLY A 254 12.23 26.30 -16.87
CA GLY A 254 13.53 26.58 -17.44
C GLY A 254 14.71 26.37 -16.49
N THR A 255 14.47 25.99 -15.22
CA THR A 255 15.54 25.66 -14.27
C THR A 255 16.20 24.36 -14.66
N VAL A 256 17.54 24.32 -14.61
CA VAL A 256 18.32 23.10 -14.85
C VAL A 256 18.97 22.65 -13.55
N TYR A 257 18.65 21.45 -13.12
CA TYR A 257 19.30 20.80 -11.98
C TYR A 257 20.33 19.79 -12.48
N ALA A 258 21.49 19.73 -11.84
CA ALA A 258 22.54 18.82 -12.26
C ALA A 258 23.20 18.11 -11.07
N ALA A 259 23.40 16.80 -11.18
CA ALA A 259 24.06 15.99 -10.16
C ALA A 259 24.88 14.84 -10.79
N GLU A 260 25.80 14.25 -10.02
CA GLU A 260 26.54 13.05 -10.43
C GLU A 260 25.61 11.84 -10.56
N ASN A 261 24.62 11.75 -9.69
CA ASN A 261 23.67 10.65 -9.64
C ASN A 261 22.23 11.18 -9.74
N LEU A 262 21.39 10.45 -10.47
CA LEU A 262 19.98 10.74 -10.67
C LEU A 262 19.13 9.54 -10.27
N VAL A 263 18.17 9.74 -9.35
CA VAL A 263 17.19 8.73 -8.94
C VAL A 263 15.81 9.13 -9.46
N LEU A 264 15.22 8.33 -10.35
CA LEU A 264 13.86 8.47 -10.82
C LEU A 264 12.92 7.75 -9.84
N ALA A 265 12.44 8.45 -8.81
CA ALA A 265 11.52 7.91 -7.79
C ALA A 265 10.06 8.15 -8.19
N LEU A 266 9.67 7.61 -9.34
CA LEU A 266 8.42 7.88 -10.04
C LEU A 266 7.60 6.60 -10.27
N PRO A 267 6.27 6.71 -10.47
CA PRO A 267 5.48 5.64 -11.06
C PRO A 267 6.07 5.20 -12.41
N PHE A 268 5.89 3.93 -12.76
CA PHE A 268 6.52 3.32 -13.94
C PHE A 268 6.26 4.10 -15.24
N GLU A 269 5.03 4.58 -15.48
CA GLU A 269 4.67 5.35 -16.67
C GLU A 269 5.33 6.74 -16.69
N GLN A 270 5.56 7.35 -15.52
CA GLN A 270 6.24 8.64 -15.45
C GLN A 270 7.76 8.48 -15.60
N ALA A 271 8.32 7.40 -15.05
CA ALA A 271 9.71 7.03 -15.26
C ALA A 271 9.96 6.75 -16.75
N ALA A 272 9.09 5.97 -17.42
CA ALA A 272 9.17 5.72 -18.86
C ALA A 272 9.12 7.01 -19.68
N ARG A 273 8.22 7.95 -19.34
CA ARG A 273 8.13 9.26 -20.02
C ARG A 273 9.44 10.03 -19.97
N LEU A 274 10.12 10.08 -18.82
CA LEU A 274 11.42 10.75 -18.71
C LEU A 274 12.53 9.98 -19.43
N LEU A 275 12.53 8.65 -19.34
CA LEU A 275 13.50 7.82 -20.06
C LEU A 275 13.39 7.95 -21.59
N GLN A 276 12.17 8.18 -22.11
CA GLN A 276 11.96 8.45 -23.54
C GLN A 276 12.61 9.75 -24.02
N THR A 277 12.93 10.69 -23.14
CA THR A 277 13.63 11.94 -23.50
C THR A 277 15.12 11.74 -23.71
N LEU A 278 15.68 10.62 -23.26
CA LEU A 278 17.07 10.24 -23.52
C LEU A 278 17.26 9.89 -25.01
N PRO A 279 18.45 10.09 -25.57
CA PRO A 279 18.77 9.69 -26.94
C PRO A 279 18.51 8.19 -27.19
N GLU A 280 18.18 7.86 -28.44
CA GLU A 280 18.18 6.45 -28.89
C GLU A 280 19.58 5.86 -28.74
N GLY A 281 19.64 4.61 -28.25
CA GLY A 281 20.90 3.92 -27.93
C GLY A 281 21.43 4.23 -26.51
N GLU A 282 20.78 5.12 -25.72
CA GLU A 282 21.14 5.27 -24.31
C GLU A 282 20.75 4.01 -23.53
N ALA A 283 21.72 3.42 -22.84
CA ALA A 283 21.59 2.08 -22.27
C ALA A 283 20.41 1.92 -21.30
N ALA A 284 20.14 2.92 -20.47
CA ALA A 284 18.98 2.89 -19.56
C ALA A 284 17.65 2.95 -20.31
N ARG A 285 17.54 3.77 -21.36
CA ARG A 285 16.35 3.85 -22.20
C ARG A 285 16.02 2.50 -22.83
N GLU A 286 17.02 1.89 -23.49
CA GLU A 286 16.85 0.59 -24.18
C GLU A 286 16.55 -0.55 -23.20
N GLN A 287 17.12 -0.51 -22.00
CA GLN A 287 16.85 -1.49 -20.95
C GLN A 287 15.45 -1.35 -20.36
N MET A 288 15.04 -0.12 -20.04
CA MET A 288 13.89 0.09 -19.15
C MET A 288 12.55 0.16 -19.87
N LEU A 289 12.51 0.75 -21.08
CA LEU A 289 11.23 0.95 -21.78
C LEU A 289 10.50 -0.38 -22.08
N PRO A 290 11.17 -1.45 -22.57
CA PRO A 290 10.50 -2.73 -22.76
C PRO A 290 9.96 -3.35 -21.47
N LEU A 291 10.64 -3.15 -20.34
CA LEU A 291 10.19 -3.69 -19.04
C LEU A 291 8.88 -3.02 -18.58
N VAL A 292 8.77 -1.70 -18.77
CA VAL A 292 7.63 -0.90 -18.31
C VAL A 292 6.33 -1.27 -19.02
N GLU A 293 6.38 -1.75 -20.25
CA GLU A 293 5.21 -2.14 -21.05
C GLU A 293 4.41 -3.30 -20.44
N HIS A 294 5.02 -4.10 -19.56
CA HIS A 294 4.37 -5.23 -18.89
C HIS A 294 3.53 -4.83 -17.66
N PHE A 295 3.65 -3.57 -17.19
CA PHE A 295 2.90 -3.12 -16.02
C PHE A 295 1.52 -2.61 -16.40
N VAL A 296 0.52 -3.04 -15.65
CA VAL A 296 -0.86 -2.58 -15.76
C VAL A 296 -1.35 -2.05 -14.41
N HIS A 297 -2.23 -1.06 -14.46
CA HIS A 297 -2.79 -0.46 -13.25
C HIS A 297 -4.01 -1.23 -12.74
N ALA A 298 -4.21 -1.20 -11.42
CA ALA A 298 -5.42 -1.62 -10.75
C ALA A 298 -6.03 -0.44 -9.98
N PRO A 299 -7.36 -0.19 -10.15
CA PRO A 299 -8.03 0.95 -9.57
C PRO A 299 -8.54 0.67 -8.15
N ILE A 300 -8.69 1.76 -7.37
CA ILE A 300 -9.41 1.78 -6.10
C ILE A 300 -10.47 2.87 -6.17
N THR A 301 -11.67 2.58 -5.66
CA THR A 301 -12.71 3.58 -5.46
C THR A 301 -13.01 3.72 -3.98
N THR A 302 -13.02 4.94 -3.46
CA THR A 302 -13.43 5.24 -2.09
C THR A 302 -14.68 6.08 -2.08
N VAL A 303 -15.57 5.79 -1.11
CA VAL A 303 -16.81 6.52 -0.88
C VAL A 303 -16.75 7.13 0.50
N HIS A 304 -16.86 8.44 0.58
CA HIS A 304 -16.84 9.22 1.80
C HIS A 304 -18.25 9.66 2.15
N LEU A 305 -18.72 9.33 3.36
CA LEU A 305 -20.09 9.55 3.84
C LEU A 305 -20.08 10.29 5.17
N TRP A 306 -20.73 11.44 5.24
CA TRP A 306 -20.94 12.18 6.49
C TRP A 306 -22.40 12.12 6.88
N PHE A 307 -22.68 11.54 8.04
CA PHE A 307 -24.00 11.41 8.62
C PHE A 307 -24.23 12.44 9.72
N ASP A 308 -25.51 12.79 9.98
CA ASP A 308 -25.91 13.71 11.04
C ASP A 308 -25.85 13.06 12.44
N ARG A 309 -25.62 11.76 12.51
CA ARG A 309 -25.56 10.98 13.77
C ARG A 309 -24.67 9.77 13.62
N GLU A 310 -24.42 9.09 14.71
CA GLU A 310 -23.68 7.83 14.74
C GLU A 310 -24.44 6.72 14.03
N VAL A 311 -23.75 5.99 13.16
CA VAL A 311 -24.23 4.82 12.39
C VAL A 311 -23.62 3.54 12.93
N THR A 312 -22.39 3.60 13.45
CA THR A 312 -21.67 2.45 13.98
C THR A 312 -20.63 2.85 15.04
N GLU A 313 -20.46 2.00 16.05
CA GLU A 313 -19.42 2.13 17.08
C GLU A 313 -18.07 1.47 16.66
N LEU A 314 -18.02 0.81 15.50
CA LEU A 314 -16.80 0.13 15.03
C LEU A 314 -15.81 1.14 14.45
N ASP A 315 -14.53 0.99 14.77
CA ASP A 315 -13.45 1.76 14.16
C ASP A 315 -13.23 1.36 12.69
N HIS A 316 -13.29 0.05 12.40
CA HIS A 316 -13.15 -0.50 11.06
C HIS A 316 -13.78 -1.90 10.97
N ALA A 317 -14.12 -2.33 9.75
CA ALA A 317 -14.56 -3.69 9.48
C ALA A 317 -14.28 -4.11 8.03
N ALA A 318 -13.94 -5.38 7.84
CA ALA A 318 -14.03 -6.07 6.55
C ALA A 318 -15.47 -6.50 6.34
N LEU A 319 -16.05 -6.14 5.20
CA LEU A 319 -17.46 -6.40 4.86
C LEU A 319 -17.51 -7.59 3.89
N LEU A 320 -18.24 -8.64 4.28
CA LEU A 320 -18.36 -9.87 3.50
C LEU A 320 -19.61 -9.85 2.61
N ASP A 321 -19.56 -10.58 1.50
CA ASP A 321 -20.67 -10.73 0.54
C ASP A 321 -21.17 -9.40 -0.06
N THR A 322 -20.32 -8.37 -0.10
CA THR A 322 -20.62 -7.06 -0.69
C THR A 322 -19.49 -6.60 -1.61
N ARG A 323 -19.78 -5.62 -2.45
CA ARG A 323 -18.80 -5.02 -3.35
C ARG A 323 -17.81 -4.12 -2.60
N ILE A 324 -18.26 -3.52 -1.50
CA ILE A 324 -17.43 -2.76 -0.56
C ILE A 324 -16.72 -3.75 0.34
N GLN A 325 -15.39 -3.80 0.30
CA GLN A 325 -14.63 -4.72 1.12
C GLN A 325 -14.31 -4.19 2.51
N TRP A 326 -14.19 -2.86 2.67
CA TRP A 326 -13.75 -2.27 3.93
C TRP A 326 -14.53 -1.01 4.29
N MET A 327 -14.83 -0.87 5.58
CA MET A 327 -15.35 0.34 6.19
C MET A 327 -14.38 0.86 7.24
N PHE A 328 -14.11 2.16 7.23
CA PHE A 328 -13.30 2.87 8.22
C PHE A 328 -14.10 4.04 8.80
N ASN A 329 -14.22 4.08 10.13
CA ASN A 329 -14.87 5.15 10.85
C ASN A 329 -13.84 6.26 11.14
N LYS A 330 -13.72 7.20 10.22
CA LYS A 330 -12.75 8.31 10.33
C LYS A 330 -13.02 9.17 11.56
N SER A 331 -14.29 9.25 12.00
CA SER A 331 -14.65 9.96 13.23
C SER A 331 -14.02 9.36 14.47
N LEU A 332 -14.00 8.02 14.58
CA LEU A 332 -13.36 7.34 15.71
C LEU A 332 -11.84 7.21 15.55
N ILE A 333 -11.37 6.95 14.33
CA ILE A 333 -9.95 6.80 14.04
C ILE A 333 -9.19 8.10 14.31
N ARG A 334 -9.74 9.25 13.90
CA ARG A 334 -9.14 10.59 14.04
C ARG A 334 -9.60 11.35 15.31
N ARG A 335 -10.17 10.68 16.29
CA ARG A 335 -10.76 11.32 17.49
C ARG A 335 -9.80 12.20 18.31
N ASP A 336 -8.49 11.95 18.19
CA ASP A 336 -7.46 12.67 18.92
C ASP A 336 -7.00 13.96 18.21
N GLU A 337 -7.51 14.22 16.98
CA GLU A 337 -7.28 15.49 16.29
C GLU A 337 -8.16 16.60 16.86
N PRO A 338 -7.63 17.84 16.98
CA PRO A 338 -8.46 18.99 17.31
C PRO A 338 -9.54 19.15 16.22
N ARG A 339 -10.79 18.91 16.58
CA ARG A 339 -11.92 19.12 15.69
C ARG A 339 -12.61 20.41 16.09
N GLU A 340 -12.85 21.29 15.15
CA GLU A 340 -14.03 22.13 15.19
C GLU A 340 -15.22 21.16 15.22
N ALA A 341 -15.96 21.17 16.32
CA ALA A 341 -16.95 20.18 16.68
C ALA A 341 -17.81 19.79 15.46
N GLN A 342 -17.62 18.60 14.91
CA GLN A 342 -18.66 17.93 14.15
C GLN A 342 -19.79 17.68 15.15
N ALA A 343 -20.75 18.59 15.19
CA ALA A 343 -21.87 18.54 16.11
C ALA A 343 -22.63 17.20 15.93
N GLY A 344 -22.21 16.15 16.65
CA GLY A 344 -22.91 14.89 16.77
C GLY A 344 -22.95 13.98 15.53
N GLY A 345 -22.23 14.30 14.43
CA GLY A 345 -22.23 13.51 13.20
C GLY A 345 -21.12 12.45 13.12
N GLN A 346 -21.17 11.60 12.10
CA GLN A 346 -20.16 10.55 11.86
C GLN A 346 -19.66 10.56 10.41
N TYR A 347 -18.35 10.44 10.25
CA TYR A 347 -17.69 10.29 8.96
C TYR A 347 -17.20 8.86 8.77
N LEU A 348 -17.73 8.18 7.75
CA LEU A 348 -17.33 6.85 7.31
C LEU A 348 -16.66 6.93 5.95
N GLU A 349 -15.60 6.15 5.77
CA GLU A 349 -14.94 5.90 4.49
C GLU A 349 -15.11 4.43 4.13
N LEU A 350 -15.61 4.18 2.91
CA LEU A 350 -15.83 2.85 2.36
C LEU A 350 -14.86 2.62 1.20
N VAL A 351 -14.26 1.44 1.11
CA VAL A 351 -13.24 1.13 0.12
C VAL A 351 -13.68 -0.01 -0.77
N ILE A 352 -13.57 0.20 -2.08
CA ILE A 352 -13.77 -0.79 -3.13
C ILE A 352 -12.41 -0.99 -3.82
N SER A 353 -11.74 -2.08 -3.51
CA SER A 353 -10.52 -2.50 -4.18
C SER A 353 -10.85 -3.21 -5.51
N ALA A 354 -9.87 -3.27 -6.43
CA ALA A 354 -10.04 -3.83 -7.76
C ALA A 354 -11.30 -3.27 -8.48
N SER A 355 -11.52 -1.95 -8.36
CA SER A 355 -12.77 -1.28 -8.75
C SER A 355 -12.87 -1.01 -10.26
N PHE A 356 -12.50 -2.00 -11.08
CA PHE A 356 -12.55 -1.89 -12.54
C PHE A 356 -13.95 -1.60 -13.08
N ALA A 357 -14.98 -2.22 -12.51
CA ALA A 357 -16.37 -2.01 -12.90
C ALA A 357 -16.86 -0.60 -12.53
N GLU A 358 -16.41 -0.08 -11.38
CA GLU A 358 -16.83 1.22 -10.86
C GLU A 358 -16.24 2.41 -11.61
N LEU A 359 -15.13 2.21 -12.34
CA LEU A 359 -14.55 3.28 -13.16
C LEU A 359 -15.54 3.85 -14.18
N GLY A 360 -16.34 2.97 -14.81
CA GLY A 360 -17.34 3.35 -15.82
C GLY A 360 -18.70 3.77 -15.25
N GLN A 361 -18.93 3.61 -13.94
CA GLN A 361 -20.21 3.96 -13.31
C GLN A 361 -20.30 5.45 -12.96
N THR A 362 -21.52 5.98 -12.87
CA THR A 362 -21.73 7.34 -12.36
C THR A 362 -21.52 7.39 -10.84
N ARG A 363 -21.27 8.58 -10.30
CA ARG A 363 -21.11 8.77 -8.85
C ARG A 363 -22.40 8.44 -8.09
N GLU A 364 -23.55 8.74 -8.67
CA GLU A 364 -24.87 8.45 -8.11
C GLU A 364 -25.09 6.95 -7.91
N LYS A 365 -24.74 6.14 -8.93
CA LYS A 365 -24.84 4.68 -8.83
C LYS A 365 -23.92 4.08 -7.79
N ILE A 366 -22.71 4.60 -7.67
CA ILE A 366 -21.75 4.13 -6.65
C ILE A 366 -22.25 4.54 -5.25
N LEU A 367 -22.83 5.74 -5.11
CA LEU A 367 -23.39 6.18 -3.84
C LEU A 367 -24.61 5.32 -3.43
N GLU A 368 -25.50 5.04 -4.38
CA GLU A 368 -26.66 4.15 -4.15
C GLU A 368 -26.21 2.77 -3.68
N LEU A 369 -25.29 2.13 -4.39
CA LEU A 369 -24.66 0.87 -3.99
C LEU A 369 -24.08 0.96 -2.57
N ALA A 370 -23.31 2.00 -2.28
CA ALA A 370 -22.65 2.18 -1.00
C ALA A 370 -23.66 2.32 0.16
N MET A 371 -24.74 3.07 -0.04
CA MET A 371 -25.78 3.24 0.98
C MET A 371 -26.56 1.96 1.22
N ASP A 372 -26.91 1.21 0.16
CA ASP A 372 -27.65 -0.04 0.26
C ASP A 372 -26.82 -1.13 0.97
N GLU A 373 -25.56 -1.28 0.57
CA GLU A 373 -24.66 -2.24 1.22
C GLU A 373 -24.35 -1.87 2.66
N LEU A 374 -24.04 -0.60 2.95
CA LEU A 374 -23.79 -0.14 4.32
C LEU A 374 -25.00 -0.41 5.24
N ALA A 375 -26.21 -0.15 4.74
CA ALA A 375 -27.44 -0.38 5.50
C ALA A 375 -27.75 -1.87 5.77
N SER A 376 -27.14 -2.79 5.05
CA SER A 376 -27.22 -4.23 5.32
C SER A 376 -26.43 -4.66 6.55
N PHE A 377 -25.39 -3.88 6.91
CA PHE A 377 -24.58 -4.09 8.11
C PHE A 377 -25.03 -3.21 9.27
N PHE A 378 -25.36 -1.97 8.98
CA PHE A 378 -25.73 -0.94 9.95
C PHE A 378 -27.09 -0.35 9.58
N PRO A 379 -28.20 -0.92 10.10
CA PRO A 379 -29.56 -0.44 9.79
C PRO A 379 -29.78 1.04 10.10
N GLU A 380 -29.04 1.59 11.06
CA GLU A 380 -29.05 3.00 11.45
C GLU A 380 -28.72 3.93 10.26
N ALA A 381 -27.94 3.46 9.29
CA ALA A 381 -27.62 4.21 8.07
C ALA A 381 -28.87 4.57 7.25
N ARG A 382 -29.97 3.80 7.34
CA ARG A 382 -31.23 4.09 6.66
C ARG A 382 -31.97 5.27 7.28
N SER A 383 -31.84 5.46 8.58
CA SER A 383 -32.54 6.50 9.34
C SER A 383 -31.68 7.76 9.55
N ALA A 384 -30.36 7.63 9.44
CA ALA A 384 -29.44 8.75 9.50
C ALA A 384 -29.54 9.60 8.22
N ARG A 385 -29.50 10.92 8.38
CA ARG A 385 -29.47 11.82 7.23
C ARG A 385 -28.04 11.92 6.72
N LEU A 386 -27.85 11.57 5.45
CA LEU A 386 -26.58 11.84 4.75
C LEU A 386 -26.43 13.35 4.54
N VAL A 387 -25.44 13.95 5.21
CA VAL A 387 -25.20 15.41 5.15
C VAL A 387 -24.43 15.78 3.89
N LYS A 388 -23.39 15.01 3.58
CA LYS A 388 -22.58 15.14 2.38
C LYS A 388 -21.92 13.82 2.00
N SER A 389 -21.52 13.68 0.74
CA SER A 389 -20.81 12.52 0.24
C SER A 389 -19.75 12.90 -0.79
N GLY A 390 -18.71 12.08 -0.90
CA GLY A 390 -17.67 12.20 -1.92
C GLY A 390 -17.29 10.85 -2.48
N ILE A 391 -16.92 10.81 -3.76
CA ILE A 391 -16.44 9.59 -4.42
C ILE A 391 -15.13 9.91 -5.11
N LEU A 392 -14.09 9.19 -4.70
CA LEU A 392 -12.76 9.29 -5.29
C LEU A 392 -12.47 8.01 -6.06
N LYS A 393 -12.17 8.13 -7.35
CA LYS A 393 -11.77 7.04 -8.25
C LYS A 393 -10.30 7.17 -8.60
N GLU A 394 -9.47 6.37 -7.98
CA GLU A 394 -8.05 6.29 -8.27
C GLU A 394 -7.79 5.20 -9.33
N ALA A 395 -7.84 5.60 -10.61
CA ALA A 395 -7.66 4.66 -11.73
C ALA A 395 -6.25 4.04 -11.79
N ARG A 396 -5.28 4.67 -11.16
CA ARG A 396 -3.86 4.27 -11.14
C ARG A 396 -3.36 4.09 -9.70
N ALA A 397 -4.16 3.41 -8.87
CA ALA A 397 -3.85 3.27 -7.45
C ALA A 397 -2.61 2.41 -7.23
N THR A 398 -2.60 1.20 -7.82
CA THR A 398 -1.51 0.23 -7.72
C THR A 398 -1.14 -0.28 -9.11
N PHE A 399 -0.05 -1.05 -9.22
CA PHE A 399 0.11 -1.97 -10.35
C PHE A 399 -0.37 -3.38 -9.94
N SER A 400 -0.86 -4.14 -10.93
CA SER A 400 -1.29 -5.54 -10.75
C SER A 400 -0.07 -6.45 -10.64
N VAL A 401 -0.02 -7.32 -9.64
CA VAL A 401 1.05 -8.32 -9.46
C VAL A 401 0.73 -9.59 -10.27
N THR A 402 0.61 -9.42 -11.59
CA THR A 402 0.23 -10.50 -12.51
C THR A 402 1.27 -11.62 -12.53
N PRO A 403 0.84 -12.87 -12.83
CA PRO A 403 1.76 -13.98 -13.00
C PRO A 403 2.87 -13.66 -14.02
N GLY A 404 4.13 -13.97 -13.66
CA GLY A 404 5.31 -13.73 -14.51
C GLY A 404 5.85 -12.29 -14.48
N LEU A 405 5.24 -11.36 -13.74
CA LEU A 405 5.65 -9.95 -13.75
C LEU A 405 7.05 -9.72 -13.14
N ASP A 406 7.50 -10.57 -12.20
CA ASP A 406 8.79 -10.38 -11.53
C ASP A 406 9.98 -10.38 -12.49
N ALA A 407 9.87 -11.05 -13.64
CA ALA A 407 10.88 -11.02 -14.69
C ALA A 407 11.11 -9.62 -15.27
N PHE A 408 10.10 -8.76 -15.22
CA PHE A 408 10.11 -7.39 -15.78
C PHE A 408 10.32 -6.30 -14.74
N ARG A 409 10.40 -6.65 -13.46
CA ARG A 409 10.68 -5.68 -12.38
C ARG A 409 12.17 -5.37 -12.33
N PRO A 410 12.59 -4.11 -12.63
CA PRO A 410 14.00 -3.75 -12.70
C PRO A 410 14.64 -3.65 -11.30
N ALA A 411 15.94 -3.87 -11.24
CA ALA A 411 16.77 -3.48 -10.10
C ALA A 411 16.84 -1.95 -9.99
N ALA A 412 17.28 -1.43 -8.83
CA ALA A 412 17.43 0.00 -8.62
C ALA A 412 18.47 0.65 -9.55
N ALA A 413 19.59 -0.01 -9.80
CA ALA A 413 20.62 0.46 -10.75
C ALA A 413 20.20 0.15 -12.19
N THR A 414 20.32 1.14 -13.07
CA THR A 414 20.10 0.97 -14.51
C THR A 414 21.41 0.63 -15.24
N ALA A 415 21.31 0.33 -16.54
CA ALA A 415 22.47 0.11 -17.39
C ALA A 415 23.30 1.40 -17.63
N SER A 416 22.76 2.58 -17.34
CA SER A 416 23.48 3.86 -17.45
C SER A 416 24.07 4.26 -16.11
N ARG A 417 25.38 4.43 -16.05
CA ARG A 417 26.10 4.82 -14.83
C ARG A 417 25.53 6.10 -14.21
N GLY A 418 25.23 6.06 -12.91
CA GLY A 418 24.73 7.20 -12.15
C GLY A 418 23.22 7.47 -12.35
N LEU A 419 22.52 6.58 -13.10
CA LEU A 419 21.04 6.65 -13.21
C LEU A 419 20.40 5.46 -12.50
N PHE A 420 19.46 5.77 -11.60
CA PHE A 420 18.79 4.81 -10.75
C PHE A 420 17.27 4.99 -10.85
N VAL A 421 16.53 3.94 -10.54
CA VAL A 421 15.06 3.96 -10.47
C VAL A 421 14.60 3.51 -9.09
N ALA A 422 13.52 4.13 -8.60
CA ALA A 422 12.82 3.76 -7.39
C ALA A 422 11.31 3.86 -7.62
N GLY A 423 10.56 3.07 -6.90
CA GLY A 423 9.11 2.96 -6.98
C GLY A 423 8.70 1.54 -6.58
N ASP A 424 7.47 1.38 -6.13
CA ASP A 424 6.91 0.08 -5.75
C ASP A 424 7.00 -0.99 -6.86
N TRP A 425 7.08 -0.57 -8.11
CA TRP A 425 7.19 -1.39 -9.31
C TRP A 425 8.60 -1.99 -9.56
N THR A 426 9.65 -1.49 -8.88
CA THR A 426 10.99 -2.05 -8.98
C THR A 426 11.12 -3.36 -8.20
N ARG A 427 12.21 -4.09 -8.37
CA ARG A 427 12.45 -5.42 -7.74
C ARG A 427 12.72 -5.28 -6.24
N THR A 428 11.69 -5.08 -5.47
CA THR A 428 11.74 -4.94 -4.00
C THR A 428 11.45 -6.25 -3.27
N GLY A 429 10.94 -7.25 -3.98
CA GLY A 429 10.38 -8.48 -3.41
C GLY A 429 9.00 -8.29 -2.77
N TRP A 430 8.44 -7.06 -2.80
CA TRP A 430 7.13 -6.71 -2.26
C TRP A 430 6.16 -6.30 -3.37
N PRO A 431 4.83 -6.45 -3.15
CA PRO A 431 3.82 -6.01 -4.11
C PRO A 431 3.70 -4.47 -4.14
N SER A 432 2.72 -3.96 -4.89
CA SER A 432 2.43 -2.53 -4.98
C SER A 432 1.85 -2.00 -3.67
N THR A 433 2.73 -1.60 -2.76
CA THR A 433 2.40 -1.12 -1.41
C THR A 433 3.29 0.03 -1.00
N MET A 434 2.91 0.76 0.06
CA MET A 434 3.78 1.76 0.68
C MET A 434 5.10 1.14 1.18
N GLU A 435 5.06 -0.09 1.70
CA GLU A 435 6.28 -0.83 2.09
C GLU A 435 7.19 -1.06 0.88
N GLY A 436 6.64 -1.58 -0.23
CA GLY A 436 7.39 -1.77 -1.48
C GLY A 436 8.02 -0.46 -1.97
N ALA A 437 7.30 0.66 -1.89
CA ALA A 437 7.81 1.97 -2.26
C ALA A 437 8.97 2.43 -1.37
N VAL A 438 8.84 2.34 -0.03
CA VAL A 438 9.92 2.70 0.90
C VAL A 438 11.15 1.83 0.69
N ARG A 439 10.97 0.51 0.54
CA ARG A 439 12.06 -0.42 0.22
C ARG A 439 12.79 -0.03 -1.06
N SER A 440 12.05 0.33 -2.11
CA SER A 440 12.65 0.73 -3.38
C SER A 440 13.53 1.97 -3.26
N GLY A 441 13.10 2.95 -2.48
CA GLY A 441 13.89 4.16 -2.21
C GLY A 441 15.17 3.85 -1.45
N ARG A 442 15.09 2.97 -0.44
CA ARG A 442 16.28 2.49 0.30
C ARG A 442 17.24 1.71 -0.60
N LEU A 443 16.73 0.81 -1.44
CA LEU A 443 17.54 0.06 -2.42
C LEU A 443 18.22 0.98 -3.44
N ALA A 444 17.53 2.04 -3.88
CA ALA A 444 18.15 3.04 -4.75
C ALA A 444 19.27 3.80 -4.01
N ALA A 445 19.05 4.17 -2.76
CA ALA A 445 20.08 4.80 -1.93
C ALA A 445 21.28 3.86 -1.71
N GLU A 446 21.05 2.57 -1.42
CA GLU A 446 22.12 1.55 -1.32
C GLU A 446 22.94 1.45 -2.59
N ALA A 447 22.27 1.45 -3.76
CA ALA A 447 22.95 1.38 -5.06
C ALA A 447 23.79 2.63 -5.34
N VAL A 448 23.41 3.80 -4.82
CA VAL A 448 24.16 5.06 -4.98
C VAL A 448 25.41 5.09 -4.09
N VAL A 449 25.28 4.75 -2.79
CA VAL A 449 26.36 4.99 -1.81
C VAL A 449 27.05 3.72 -1.30
N GLY A 450 26.52 2.53 -1.65
CA GLY A 450 27.13 1.24 -1.25
C GLY A 450 26.94 0.88 0.23
N VAL A 451 25.99 1.52 0.92
CA VAL A 451 25.67 1.27 2.35
C VAL A 451 24.27 0.66 2.45
N GLN A 452 24.07 -0.34 3.29
CA GLN A 452 22.79 -1.01 3.49
C GLN A 452 21.84 -0.15 4.32
N PHE A 453 20.60 0.02 3.83
CA PHE A 453 19.54 0.78 4.49
C PHE A 453 18.26 -0.03 4.72
N LEU A 454 18.11 -1.19 4.07
CA LEU A 454 16.92 -2.02 4.30
C LEU A 454 16.86 -2.50 5.74
N THR A 455 15.74 -2.21 6.40
CA THR A 455 15.38 -2.86 7.66
C THR A 455 15.02 -4.31 7.37
N PRO A 456 15.55 -5.28 8.10
CA PRO A 456 15.21 -6.68 7.94
C PRO A 456 13.71 -6.93 8.13
N ASP A 457 13.19 -7.94 7.43
CA ASP A 457 11.81 -8.41 7.65
C ASP A 457 11.67 -8.96 9.07
N LEU A 458 10.43 -9.00 9.59
CA LEU A 458 10.16 -9.54 10.92
C LEU A 458 10.73 -10.95 11.05
N SER A 459 11.35 -11.23 12.20
CA SER A 459 11.82 -12.57 12.52
C SER A 459 10.64 -13.51 12.76
N ALA A 460 10.80 -14.78 12.38
CA ALA A 460 9.85 -15.80 12.74
C ALA A 460 9.82 -15.97 14.27
N THR A 461 8.62 -16.20 14.83
CA THR A 461 8.42 -16.40 16.26
C THR A 461 7.77 -17.76 16.57
N GLY A 462 7.76 -18.18 17.83
CA GLY A 462 7.13 -19.42 18.24
C GLY A 462 7.68 -20.65 17.49
N LEU A 463 6.78 -21.52 17.03
CA LEU A 463 7.15 -22.73 16.29
C LEU A 463 7.72 -22.41 14.90
N MET A 464 7.36 -21.26 14.32
CA MET A 464 7.89 -20.82 13.03
C MET A 464 9.40 -20.63 13.05
N ASN A 465 9.98 -20.25 14.20
CA ASN A 465 11.42 -20.11 14.35
C ASN A 465 12.17 -21.44 14.12
N VAL A 466 11.54 -22.58 14.43
CA VAL A 466 12.11 -23.91 14.19
C VAL A 466 11.92 -24.33 12.74
N LEU A 467 10.71 -24.08 12.17
CA LEU A 467 10.37 -24.49 10.81
C LEU A 467 11.21 -23.76 9.74
N THR A 468 11.65 -22.52 10.02
CA THR A 468 12.39 -21.68 9.06
C THR A 468 13.92 -21.84 9.17
N ARG A 469 14.46 -22.33 10.29
CA ARG A 469 15.92 -22.51 10.48
C ARG A 469 16.55 -23.51 9.49
N HIS A 470 15.77 -24.46 8.99
CA HIS A 470 16.26 -25.47 8.03
C HIS A 470 16.43 -24.98 6.58
N LYS A 471 16.11 -23.71 6.26
CA LYS A 471 16.32 -23.13 4.93
C LYS A 471 17.64 -22.37 4.79
N ASN A 472 18.29 -22.03 5.92
CA ASN A 472 19.53 -21.23 5.95
C ASN A 472 20.77 -22.07 6.34
N SER A 473 20.66 -23.35 6.38
CA SER A 473 21.74 -24.37 6.47
C SER A 473 21.81 -25.16 5.12
#